data_c1d2a2449c94c92abecdf8937dd96467
#
_entry.id   c1d2a2449c94c92abecdf8937dd96467
#
_cell.length_a   1.000
_cell.length_b   1.000
_cell.length_c   1.000
_cell.angle_alpha   90.00
_cell.angle_beta   90.00
_cell.angle_gamma   90.00
#
_symmetry.space_group_name_H-M   'P 1'
#
loop_
_entity.id
_entity.type
_entity.pdbx_description
1 polymer ?
#
loop_
_entity_poly.entity_id
_entity_poly.type
_entity_poly.pdbx_seq_one_letter_code
_entity_poly.pdbx_strand_id
1 'polypeptide(L)'
;SKNWGVDVSARTRHAVFFDYNNDGYLDLYLLNQPPNPGSYSKFFGADLTLLEYSLQLFKNTGNNSFIDVTKEAGLNRTGFPNSVVASDLNQDGFIDLYVANDFDAPDFLYYNNGDGTFSYETESSLKHTSFYSMGVDSADINNDGELDIMVVDMTAEDNFRLKSNMSGMNPSAFWKVVENGGHFQYMFNTLQINNGDKTFSDVAQYTKTSSTDWSWANLIADFDNDGLKDIYVTNGLLRDIRNTDADKKVGEFVLKIADDYVKKNKSFEYNLWDILPLDKALELVPSVKIKNYFYKNYGNLDFKNEAKSWGLDQPSFSNGASYADLDNDGDLDLVVNNVNEPAFIYNNNSKKNNYLRLKLVNENNKPIFGSKVSIYNGNEIQLFESSNVRGIYSTSENMVHFGLSDYKKVDSLIVTWPNSRQTK
;
A
#
# COMPACT_ATOMS: atom_id res chain seq x y z
N SER A 1 -14.90 21.13 -4.03
CA SER A 1 -13.94 21.18 -2.91
C SER A 1 -14.14 22.42 -2.06
N LYS A 2 -14.10 23.63 -2.64
CA LYS A 2 -14.17 24.90 -1.90
C LYS A 2 -15.38 25.02 -0.96
N ASN A 3 -16.56 24.63 -1.43
CA ASN A 3 -17.80 24.68 -0.63
C ASN A 3 -17.81 23.68 0.54
N TRP A 4 -16.94 22.68 0.49
CA TRP A 4 -16.82 21.62 1.51
C TRP A 4 -15.63 21.87 2.45
N GLY A 5 -14.83 22.91 2.24
CA GLY A 5 -13.65 23.21 3.06
C GLY A 5 -12.42 22.33 2.77
N VAL A 6 -12.42 21.59 1.66
CA VAL A 6 -11.30 20.71 1.25
C VAL A 6 -10.63 21.22 -0.03
N ASP A 7 -10.49 22.53 -0.16
CA ASP A 7 -9.85 23.19 -1.30
C ASP A 7 -8.34 23.29 -1.08
N VAL A 8 -7.64 22.18 -1.25
CA VAL A 8 -6.21 22.04 -0.99
C VAL A 8 -5.44 22.23 -2.29
N SER A 9 -4.46 23.15 -2.29
CA SER A 9 -3.51 23.31 -3.38
C SER A 9 -2.24 22.50 -3.09
N ALA A 10 -2.39 21.17 -3.00
CA ALA A 10 -1.29 20.26 -2.73
C ALA A 10 -1.18 19.17 -3.81
N ARG A 11 -0.04 18.50 -3.83
CA ARG A 11 0.17 17.35 -4.70
C ARG A 11 -0.33 16.07 -4.02
N THR A 12 -1.64 15.95 -3.91
CA THR A 12 -2.27 14.80 -3.27
C THR A 12 -2.08 13.53 -4.10
N ARG A 13 -1.57 12.50 -3.50
CA ARG A 13 -1.28 11.21 -4.12
C ARG A 13 -2.37 10.18 -3.87
N HIS A 14 -2.87 10.12 -2.65
CA HIS A 14 -3.90 9.18 -2.22
C HIS A 14 -4.80 9.86 -1.18
N ALA A 15 -5.97 9.27 -0.93
CA ALA A 15 -6.92 9.73 0.08
C ALA A 15 -7.66 8.53 0.67
N VAL A 16 -8.00 8.63 1.96
CA VAL A 16 -8.86 7.65 2.62
C VAL A 16 -9.95 8.37 3.42
N PHE A 17 -11.16 7.80 3.38
CA PHE A 17 -12.26 8.20 4.24
C PHE A 17 -12.40 7.20 5.38
N PHE A 18 -12.40 7.67 6.62
CA PHE A 18 -12.59 6.86 7.82
C PHE A 18 -13.17 7.72 8.95
N ASP A 19 -13.76 7.12 9.94
CA ASP A 19 -14.28 7.81 11.11
C ASP A 19 -13.21 7.76 12.22
N TYR A 20 -12.40 8.84 12.34
CA TYR A 20 -11.25 8.83 13.24
C TYR A 20 -11.62 9.05 14.71
N ASN A 21 -12.80 9.60 14.98
CA ASN A 21 -13.22 9.98 16.31
C ASN A 21 -14.51 9.27 16.78
N ASN A 22 -14.97 8.29 16.02
CA ASN A 22 -16.17 7.48 16.27
C ASN A 22 -17.45 8.34 16.43
N ASP A 23 -17.57 9.48 15.68
CA ASP A 23 -18.76 10.33 15.71
C ASP A 23 -19.83 9.93 14.66
N GLY A 24 -19.55 8.93 13.83
CA GLY A 24 -20.44 8.37 12.82
C GLY A 24 -20.37 9.08 11.47
N TYR A 25 -19.49 10.06 11.29
CA TYR A 25 -19.23 10.73 10.02
C TYR A 25 -17.85 10.31 9.49
N LEU A 26 -17.76 10.06 8.18
CA LEU A 26 -16.46 9.77 7.57
C LEU A 26 -15.67 11.06 7.41
N ASP A 27 -14.48 11.07 7.98
CA ASP A 27 -13.46 12.10 7.86
C ASP A 27 -12.57 11.81 6.65
N LEU A 28 -11.73 12.76 6.26
CA LEU A 28 -10.89 12.65 5.08
C LEU A 28 -9.41 12.85 5.43
N TYR A 29 -8.58 11.84 5.14
CA TYR A 29 -7.14 11.97 5.24
C TYR A 29 -6.50 12.01 3.86
N LEU A 30 -5.72 13.06 3.58
CA LEU A 30 -5.05 13.30 2.31
C LEU A 30 -3.55 13.04 2.43
N LEU A 31 -3.02 12.25 1.51
CA LEU A 31 -1.60 11.97 1.38
C LEU A 31 -0.96 12.94 0.39
N ASN A 32 -0.34 13.98 0.90
CA ASN A 32 0.32 15.01 0.11
C ASN A 32 1.81 14.73 -0.03
N GLN A 33 2.34 14.95 -1.23
CA GLN A 33 3.77 14.84 -1.53
C GLN A 33 4.39 16.20 -1.79
N PRO A 34 5.65 16.45 -1.38
CA PRO A 34 6.39 17.62 -1.80
C PRO A 34 6.65 17.58 -3.32
N PRO A 35 6.80 18.74 -3.97
CA PRO A 35 6.92 18.82 -5.42
C PRO A 35 8.22 18.22 -5.96
N ASN A 36 9.24 18.07 -5.12
CA ASN A 36 10.55 17.55 -5.51
C ASN A 36 11.09 16.52 -4.52
N PRO A 37 11.22 15.23 -4.93
CA PRO A 37 11.76 14.17 -4.10
C PRO A 37 13.19 14.44 -3.58
N GLY A 38 14.04 15.06 -4.37
CA GLY A 38 15.43 15.37 -3.98
C GLY A 38 15.59 16.36 -2.82
N SER A 39 14.50 16.89 -2.31
CA SER A 39 14.53 17.77 -1.14
C SER A 39 14.51 17.03 0.20
N TYR A 40 14.18 15.74 0.23
CA TYR A 40 13.98 15.00 1.48
C TYR A 40 15.28 14.75 2.26
N SER A 41 16.37 14.43 1.57
CA SER A 41 17.69 14.27 2.22
C SER A 41 18.20 15.52 2.95
N LYS A 42 17.56 16.67 2.70
CA LYS A 42 17.82 17.92 3.41
C LYS A 42 17.08 18.02 4.75
N PHE A 43 16.15 17.11 5.00
CA PHE A 43 15.27 17.16 6.18
C PHE A 43 15.67 16.20 7.29
N PHE A 44 16.73 15.39 7.11
CA PHE A 44 17.25 14.56 8.19
C PHE A 44 17.69 15.46 9.36
N GLY A 45 17.04 15.26 10.51
CA GLY A 45 17.21 16.09 11.68
C GLY A 45 16.41 17.40 11.68
N ALA A 46 15.63 17.69 10.65
CA ALA A 46 14.66 18.78 10.64
C ALA A 46 13.34 18.36 11.31
N ASP A 47 12.61 19.33 11.82
CA ASP A 47 11.24 19.10 12.29
C ASP A 47 10.30 18.92 11.10
N LEU A 48 9.97 17.67 10.80
CA LEU A 48 9.12 17.30 9.66
C LEU A 48 7.65 17.77 9.82
N THR A 49 7.29 18.32 11.00
CA THR A 49 5.93 18.80 11.27
C THR A 49 5.70 20.24 10.81
N LEU A 50 6.72 20.93 10.36
CA LEU A 50 6.64 22.36 9.97
C LEU A 50 6.51 22.59 8.48
N LEU A 51 6.36 21.55 7.67
CA LEU A 51 6.44 21.67 6.22
C LEU A 51 5.07 21.90 5.57
N GLU A 52 5.08 22.75 4.54
CA GLU A 52 3.92 23.14 3.73
C GLU A 52 3.20 21.96 3.06
N TYR A 53 3.89 20.82 2.92
CA TYR A 53 3.40 19.66 2.21
C TYR A 53 3.10 18.48 3.14
N SER A 54 2.66 18.74 4.37
CA SER A 54 2.27 17.68 5.30
C SER A 54 1.05 16.91 4.80
N LEU A 55 0.91 15.69 5.29
CA LEU A 55 -0.34 14.95 5.22
C LEU A 55 -1.43 15.75 5.94
N GLN A 56 -2.70 15.61 5.54
CA GLN A 56 -3.78 16.44 6.11
C GLN A 56 -4.98 15.61 6.51
N LEU A 57 -5.45 15.83 7.74
CA LEU A 57 -6.72 15.28 8.25
C LEU A 57 -7.79 16.36 8.28
N PHE A 58 -8.90 16.07 7.62
CA PHE A 58 -10.08 16.92 7.58
C PHE A 58 -11.24 16.25 8.32
N LYS A 59 -11.64 16.85 9.44
CA LYS A 59 -12.81 16.40 10.19
C LYS A 59 -14.10 16.81 9.49
N ASN A 60 -15.00 15.84 9.31
CA ASN A 60 -16.36 16.08 8.83
C ASN A 60 -17.22 16.69 9.96
N THR A 61 -17.86 17.83 9.70
CA THR A 61 -18.70 18.51 10.70
C THR A 61 -20.14 18.00 10.73
N GLY A 62 -20.50 17.04 9.88
CA GLY A 62 -21.89 16.58 9.71
C GLY A 62 -22.79 17.54 8.91
N ASN A 63 -22.30 18.74 8.55
CA ASN A 63 -23.07 19.80 7.89
C ASN A 63 -22.58 20.06 6.45
N ASN A 64 -22.15 19.03 5.72
CA ASN A 64 -21.58 19.12 4.39
C ASN A 64 -20.33 20.02 4.33
N SER A 65 -19.54 20.03 5.38
CA SER A 65 -18.28 20.77 5.45
C SER A 65 -17.23 19.99 6.25
N PHE A 66 -15.97 20.27 5.93
CA PHE A 66 -14.80 19.73 6.62
C PHE A 66 -13.96 20.87 7.19
N ILE A 67 -13.28 20.58 8.29
CA ILE A 67 -12.30 21.48 8.91
C ILE A 67 -10.96 20.75 9.01
N ASP A 68 -9.87 21.44 8.69
CA ASP A 68 -8.52 20.92 8.86
C ASP A 68 -8.19 20.82 10.35
N VAL A 69 -7.93 19.61 10.82
CA VAL A 69 -7.55 19.29 12.21
C VAL A 69 -6.19 18.60 12.28
N THR A 70 -5.41 18.67 11.21
CA THR A 70 -4.15 17.95 11.04
C THR A 70 -3.18 18.18 12.19
N LYS A 71 -3.00 19.45 12.56
CA LYS A 71 -2.05 19.84 13.61
C LYS A 71 -2.54 19.41 14.99
N GLU A 72 -3.79 19.63 15.27
CA GLU A 72 -4.45 19.26 16.53
C GLU A 72 -4.42 17.74 16.71
N ALA A 73 -4.61 17.00 15.64
CA ALA A 73 -4.56 15.53 15.64
C ALA A 73 -3.12 14.97 15.71
N GLY A 74 -2.08 15.79 15.56
CA GLY A 74 -0.68 15.32 15.58
C GLY A 74 -0.23 14.63 14.28
N LEU A 75 -0.95 14.81 13.16
CA LEU A 75 -0.69 14.15 11.87
C LEU A 75 0.06 15.03 10.85
N ASN A 76 0.54 16.20 11.24
CA ASN A 76 1.19 17.18 10.38
C ASN A 76 2.65 16.80 10.01
N ARG A 77 2.88 15.55 9.63
CA ARG A 77 4.20 15.06 9.22
C ARG A 77 4.32 15.03 7.70
N THR A 78 5.51 15.27 7.16
CA THR A 78 5.78 15.24 5.72
C THR A 78 6.54 13.97 5.34
N GLY A 79 6.09 13.32 4.27
CA GLY A 79 6.70 12.15 3.66
C GLY A 79 6.55 12.16 2.13
N PHE A 80 6.83 11.03 1.53
CA PHE A 80 6.50 10.72 0.13
C PHE A 80 5.45 9.61 0.07
N PRO A 81 4.25 9.82 0.63
CA PRO A 81 3.26 8.76 0.77
C PRO A 81 2.74 8.29 -0.59
N ASN A 82 2.65 6.99 -0.77
CA ASN A 82 2.02 6.34 -1.91
C ASN A 82 0.66 5.74 -1.56
N SER A 83 0.55 5.12 -0.39
CA SER A 83 -0.69 4.46 0.05
C SER A 83 -0.85 4.54 1.57
N VAL A 84 -2.05 4.18 2.03
CA VAL A 84 -2.43 4.19 3.44
C VAL A 84 -3.38 3.05 3.76
N VAL A 85 -3.22 2.45 4.92
CA VAL A 85 -4.20 1.62 5.59
C VAL A 85 -4.78 2.41 6.74
N ALA A 86 -6.12 2.35 6.89
CA ALA A 86 -6.86 2.84 8.03
C ALA A 86 -7.54 1.64 8.67
N SER A 87 -6.99 1.14 9.77
CA SER A 87 -7.38 -0.10 10.46
C SER A 87 -7.10 0.00 11.96
N ASP A 88 -7.91 -0.65 12.77
CA ASP A 88 -7.67 -0.73 14.22
C ASP A 88 -6.63 -1.83 14.53
N LEU A 89 -5.35 -1.44 14.44
CA LEU A 89 -4.19 -2.33 14.49
C LEU A 89 -3.83 -2.78 15.92
N ASN A 90 -4.32 -2.08 16.94
CA ASN A 90 -4.06 -2.37 18.34
C ASN A 90 -5.30 -2.86 19.09
N GLN A 91 -6.42 -3.06 18.39
CA GLN A 91 -7.71 -3.56 18.89
C GLN A 91 -8.35 -2.71 20.01
N ASP A 92 -8.10 -1.42 20.06
CA ASP A 92 -8.68 -0.52 21.06
C ASP A 92 -10.04 0.08 20.64
N GLY A 93 -10.48 -0.17 19.40
CA GLY A 93 -11.75 0.30 18.83
C GLY A 93 -11.66 1.64 18.12
N PHE A 94 -10.45 2.19 17.97
CA PHE A 94 -10.18 3.39 17.18
C PHE A 94 -9.32 3.05 15.97
N ILE A 95 -9.60 3.71 14.84
CA ILE A 95 -8.88 3.44 13.60
C ILE A 95 -7.51 4.12 13.64
N ASP A 96 -6.47 3.31 13.49
CA ASP A 96 -5.08 3.70 13.35
C ASP A 96 -4.73 3.94 11.88
N LEU A 97 -3.54 4.50 11.63
CA LEU A 97 -3.07 4.77 10.28
C LEU A 97 -1.67 4.19 10.06
N TYR A 98 -1.51 3.42 8.98
CA TYR A 98 -0.20 3.07 8.44
C TYR A 98 -0.04 3.71 7.07
N VAL A 99 0.98 4.58 6.92
CA VAL A 99 1.27 5.32 5.68
C VAL A 99 2.55 4.80 5.06
N ALA A 100 2.44 4.21 3.88
CA ALA A 100 3.58 3.72 3.11
C ALA A 100 4.27 4.88 2.37
N ASN A 101 5.54 5.14 2.68
CA ASN A 101 6.34 6.22 2.12
C ASN A 101 7.42 5.71 1.16
N ASP A 102 7.64 6.45 0.08
CA ASP A 102 8.73 6.25 -0.85
C ASP A 102 9.98 7.03 -0.38
N PHE A 103 11.16 6.68 -0.88
CA PHE A 103 12.44 7.35 -0.63
C PHE A 103 12.89 7.34 0.85
N ASP A 104 13.55 8.43 1.26
CA ASP A 104 14.24 8.55 2.55
C ASP A 104 13.31 8.72 3.77
N ALA A 105 11.98 8.85 3.58
CA ALA A 105 11.04 8.88 4.68
C ALA A 105 10.64 7.45 5.09
N PRO A 106 10.72 7.08 6.37
CA PRO A 106 10.19 5.81 6.82
C PRO A 106 8.67 5.77 6.64
N ASP A 107 8.09 4.58 6.63
CA ASP A 107 6.64 4.47 6.75
C ASP A 107 6.19 5.05 8.10
N PHE A 108 4.99 5.63 8.14
CA PHE A 108 4.45 6.19 9.36
C PHE A 108 3.38 5.25 9.94
N LEU A 109 3.58 4.83 11.17
CA LEU A 109 2.57 4.17 11.98
C LEU A 109 2.08 5.15 13.04
N TYR A 110 0.78 5.39 13.06
CA TYR A 110 0.11 6.23 14.04
C TYR A 110 -0.96 5.43 14.76
N TYR A 111 -0.88 5.36 16.08
CA TYR A 111 -1.98 4.88 16.91
C TYR A 111 -2.91 6.03 17.29
N ASN A 112 -4.20 5.80 17.12
CA ASN A 112 -5.25 6.72 17.54
C ASN A 112 -5.42 6.63 19.07
N ASN A 113 -5.38 7.78 19.76
CA ASN A 113 -5.47 7.83 21.22
C ASN A 113 -6.92 7.85 21.74
N GLY A 114 -7.92 7.84 20.84
CA GLY A 114 -9.34 7.91 21.19
C GLY A 114 -9.84 9.26 21.70
N ASP A 115 -8.98 10.25 21.75
CA ASP A 115 -9.30 11.63 22.19
C ASP A 115 -9.25 12.66 21.04
N GLY A 116 -9.15 12.16 19.80
CA GLY A 116 -9.02 12.97 18.59
C GLY A 116 -7.59 13.26 18.18
N THR A 117 -6.60 12.69 18.88
CA THR A 117 -5.16 12.79 18.56
C THR A 117 -4.56 11.44 18.19
N PHE A 118 -3.38 11.48 17.57
CA PHE A 118 -2.61 10.31 17.19
C PHE A 118 -1.19 10.37 17.75
N SER A 119 -0.67 9.22 18.16
CA SER A 119 0.73 9.03 18.56
C SER A 119 1.51 8.41 17.41
N TYR A 120 2.66 9.01 17.07
CA TYR A 120 3.59 8.47 16.07
C TYR A 120 4.45 7.36 16.71
N GLU A 121 4.34 6.12 16.22
CA GLU A 121 4.89 4.94 16.89
C GLU A 121 5.73 4.05 15.95
N THR A 122 6.22 4.59 14.84
CA THR A 122 7.01 3.79 13.89
C THR A 122 8.24 3.15 14.54
N GLU A 123 9.05 3.93 15.27
CA GLU A 123 10.30 3.44 15.85
C GLU A 123 10.09 2.49 17.03
N SER A 124 8.99 2.64 17.77
CA SER A 124 8.66 1.80 18.92
C SER A 124 8.05 0.45 18.49
N SER A 125 7.21 0.48 17.44
CA SER A 125 6.43 -0.68 16.98
C SER A 125 7.14 -1.48 15.89
N LEU A 126 7.86 -0.83 14.99
CA LEU A 126 8.51 -1.45 13.84
C LEU A 126 10.03 -1.44 14.01
N LYS A 127 10.69 -2.55 13.74
CA LYS A 127 12.16 -2.61 13.77
C LYS A 127 12.80 -2.00 12.53
N HIS A 128 12.09 -2.04 11.44
CA HIS A 128 12.44 -1.40 10.18
C HIS A 128 11.19 -1.27 9.29
N THR A 129 11.31 -0.45 8.25
CA THR A 129 10.31 -0.30 7.19
C THR A 129 10.91 -0.62 5.83
N SER A 130 10.09 -0.74 4.79
CA SER A 130 10.53 -0.73 3.41
C SER A 130 11.18 0.62 3.06
N PHE A 131 12.03 0.66 2.04
CA PHE A 131 12.70 1.89 1.62
C PHE A 131 11.93 2.61 0.50
N TYR A 132 11.31 1.85 -0.41
CA TYR A 132 10.50 2.37 -1.50
C TYR A 132 9.08 1.82 -1.41
N SER A 133 8.40 2.13 -0.30
CA SER A 133 7.06 1.62 -0.04
C SER A 133 6.06 2.11 -1.07
N MET A 134 5.32 1.19 -1.67
CA MET A 134 4.32 1.44 -2.69
C MET A 134 2.91 1.15 -2.17
N GLY A 135 2.39 -0.03 -2.37
CA GLY A 135 1.10 -0.47 -1.86
C GLY A 135 1.20 -1.01 -0.45
N VAL A 136 0.14 -0.82 0.33
CA VAL A 136 -0.04 -1.42 1.65
C VAL A 136 -1.42 -2.02 1.78
N ASP A 137 -1.53 -3.19 2.39
CA ASP A 137 -2.79 -3.79 2.80
C ASP A 137 -2.65 -4.42 4.19
N SER A 138 -3.77 -4.55 4.90
CA SER A 138 -3.82 -5.21 6.22
C SER A 138 -4.91 -6.25 6.29
N ALA A 139 -4.58 -7.38 6.90
CA ALA A 139 -5.50 -8.46 7.23
C ALA A 139 -4.87 -9.38 8.26
N ASP A 140 -5.68 -10.16 8.96
CA ASP A 140 -5.22 -11.26 9.81
C ASP A 140 -4.77 -12.41 8.92
N ILE A 141 -3.45 -12.50 8.63
CA ILE A 141 -2.90 -13.42 7.62
C ILE A 141 -2.56 -14.80 8.18
N ASN A 142 -2.37 -14.88 9.48
CA ASN A 142 -2.02 -16.10 10.20
C ASN A 142 -3.17 -16.67 11.03
N ASN A 143 -4.35 -16.02 11.01
CA ASN A 143 -5.55 -16.39 11.73
C ASN A 143 -5.34 -16.43 13.27
N ASP A 144 -4.59 -15.45 13.81
CA ASP A 144 -4.41 -15.28 15.26
C ASP A 144 -5.37 -14.24 15.87
N GLY A 145 -6.14 -13.55 15.02
CA GLY A 145 -7.11 -12.54 15.41
C GLY A 145 -6.53 -11.13 15.49
N GLU A 146 -5.26 -10.92 15.14
CA GLU A 146 -4.64 -9.62 15.02
C GLU A 146 -4.50 -9.20 13.54
N LEU A 147 -4.48 -7.90 13.25
CA LEU A 147 -4.30 -7.42 11.88
C LEU A 147 -2.82 -7.22 11.58
N ASP A 148 -2.33 -7.95 10.59
CA ASP A 148 -0.98 -7.84 10.05
C ASP A 148 -0.91 -6.80 8.93
N ILE A 149 0.31 -6.39 8.55
CA ILE A 149 0.54 -5.37 7.52
C ILE A 149 1.51 -5.91 6.47
N MET A 150 1.15 -5.83 5.21
CA MET A 150 2.08 -6.06 4.11
C MET A 150 2.31 -4.78 3.33
N VAL A 151 3.58 -4.45 3.12
CA VAL A 151 4.02 -3.35 2.25
C VAL A 151 4.86 -3.92 1.11
N VAL A 152 4.60 -3.48 -0.11
CA VAL A 152 5.40 -3.87 -1.28
C VAL A 152 6.39 -2.78 -1.67
N ASP A 153 7.56 -3.21 -2.15
CA ASP A 153 8.71 -2.41 -2.56
C ASP A 153 9.03 -2.66 -4.04
N MET A 154 10.12 -2.13 -4.53
CA MET A 154 10.57 -2.22 -5.92
C MET A 154 11.73 -3.19 -6.11
N THR A 155 11.85 -4.22 -5.29
CA THR A 155 12.98 -5.17 -5.30
C THR A 155 12.70 -6.40 -6.13
N ALA A 156 13.51 -6.63 -7.16
CA ALA A 156 13.37 -7.76 -8.05
C ALA A 156 13.86 -9.09 -7.42
N GLU A 157 13.09 -10.16 -7.64
CA GLU A 157 13.53 -11.54 -7.34
C GLU A 157 14.62 -11.99 -8.33
N ASP A 158 14.49 -11.63 -9.60
CA ASP A 158 15.45 -11.97 -10.65
C ASP A 158 16.78 -11.23 -10.44
N ASN A 159 17.89 -11.96 -10.38
CA ASN A 159 19.21 -11.41 -10.08
C ASN A 159 19.71 -10.41 -11.14
N PHE A 160 19.35 -10.60 -12.41
CA PHE A 160 19.74 -9.64 -13.46
C PHE A 160 18.97 -8.32 -13.28
N ARG A 161 17.66 -8.40 -13.09
CA ARG A 161 16.81 -7.22 -12.85
C ARG A 161 17.22 -6.51 -11.57
N LEU A 162 17.46 -7.25 -10.48
CA LEU A 162 17.90 -6.69 -9.20
C LEU A 162 19.17 -5.84 -9.36
N LYS A 163 20.12 -6.28 -10.20
CA LYS A 163 21.40 -5.58 -10.40
C LYS A 163 21.34 -4.50 -11.48
N SER A 164 20.41 -4.59 -12.43
CA SER A 164 20.30 -3.64 -13.52
C SER A 164 19.32 -2.50 -13.24
N ASN A 165 18.20 -2.76 -12.55
CA ASN A 165 17.13 -1.79 -12.39
C ASN A 165 17.12 -1.02 -11.09
N MET A 166 17.72 -1.57 -10.03
CA MET A 166 17.90 -0.86 -8.77
C MET A 166 19.31 -1.14 -8.31
N SER A 167 20.18 -0.15 -8.36
CA SER A 167 21.48 -0.27 -7.68
C SER A 167 21.19 -0.53 -6.21
N GLY A 168 21.72 -1.62 -5.66
CA GLY A 168 21.52 -2.00 -4.27
C GLY A 168 21.78 -0.84 -3.31
N MET A 169 21.30 -0.96 -2.09
CA MET A 169 21.50 0.06 -1.05
C MET A 169 22.99 0.42 -0.93
N ASN A 170 23.27 1.72 -0.88
CA ASN A 170 24.60 2.21 -0.59
C ASN A 170 24.85 2.15 0.93
N PRO A 171 25.73 1.25 1.43
CA PRO A 171 25.92 1.09 2.87
C PRO A 171 26.35 2.38 3.58
N SER A 172 27.18 3.19 2.94
CA SER A 172 27.65 4.45 3.53
C SER A 172 26.55 5.48 3.65
N ALA A 173 25.64 5.55 2.67
CA ALA A 173 24.47 6.43 2.73
C ALA A 173 23.49 5.93 3.78
N PHE A 174 23.23 4.63 3.83
CA PHE A 174 22.35 3.99 4.82
C PHE A 174 22.81 4.31 6.26
N TRP A 175 24.05 4.01 6.60
CA TRP A 175 24.57 4.26 7.93
C TRP A 175 24.57 5.74 8.29
N LYS A 176 24.83 6.62 7.32
CA LYS A 176 24.74 8.06 7.56
C LYS A 176 23.32 8.51 7.92
N VAL A 177 22.29 7.92 7.33
CA VAL A 177 20.88 8.19 7.69
C VAL A 177 20.64 7.74 9.13
N VAL A 178 20.98 6.49 9.46
CA VAL A 178 20.76 5.91 10.81
C VAL A 178 21.56 6.67 11.88
N GLU A 179 22.82 7.02 11.64
CA GLU A 179 23.67 7.79 12.56
C GLU A 179 23.12 9.21 12.83
N ASN A 180 22.33 9.76 11.89
CA ASN A 180 21.63 11.04 12.06
C ASN A 180 20.21 10.90 12.61
N GLY A 181 19.85 9.73 13.17
CA GLY A 181 18.56 9.49 13.81
C GLY A 181 17.45 9.07 12.86
N GLY A 182 17.77 8.68 11.62
CA GLY A 182 16.81 8.08 10.69
C GLY A 182 16.49 6.64 11.08
N HIS A 183 15.29 6.19 10.71
CA HIS A 183 14.85 4.81 10.93
C HIS A 183 15.55 3.83 9.99
N PHE A 184 15.59 2.56 10.37
CA PHE A 184 16.10 1.49 9.50
C PHE A 184 15.10 1.25 8.35
N GLN A 185 15.56 1.39 7.11
CA GLN A 185 14.76 1.15 5.91
C GLN A 185 15.52 0.21 4.98
N TYR A 186 14.86 -0.86 4.53
CA TYR A 186 15.50 -1.84 3.64
C TYR A 186 14.72 -1.98 2.34
N MET A 187 15.45 -2.17 1.23
CA MET A 187 14.87 -2.36 -0.10
C MET A 187 14.32 -3.78 -0.26
N PHE A 188 13.18 -4.06 0.34
CA PHE A 188 12.39 -5.28 0.13
C PHE A 188 10.97 -5.12 0.66
N ASN A 189 10.05 -5.94 0.19
CA ASN A 189 8.70 -6.01 0.75
C ASN A 189 8.76 -6.42 2.21
N THR A 190 7.92 -5.84 3.04
CA THR A 190 7.76 -6.26 4.43
C THR A 190 6.43 -6.96 4.63
N LEU A 191 6.42 -8.02 5.43
CA LEU A 191 5.23 -8.67 5.96
C LEU A 191 5.33 -8.64 7.47
N GLN A 192 4.73 -7.63 8.07
CA GLN A 192 4.78 -7.29 9.48
C GLN A 192 3.66 -8.04 10.21
N ILE A 193 4.01 -9.11 10.90
CA ILE A 193 3.08 -9.85 11.76
C ILE A 193 2.90 -9.10 13.07
N ASN A 194 1.66 -8.85 13.45
CA ASN A 194 1.30 -8.20 14.69
C ASN A 194 1.51 -9.15 15.88
N ASN A 195 2.27 -8.73 16.87
CA ASN A 195 2.57 -9.54 18.06
C ASN A 195 1.51 -9.40 19.17
N GLY A 196 0.45 -8.61 18.96
CA GLY A 196 -0.60 -8.35 19.97
C GLY A 196 -0.18 -7.43 21.11
N ASP A 197 1.02 -6.86 21.07
CA ASP A 197 1.58 -5.97 22.11
C ASP A 197 1.99 -4.59 21.58
N LYS A 198 1.41 -4.18 20.44
CA LYS A 198 1.73 -2.98 19.68
C LYS A 198 3.10 -3.03 18.97
N THR A 199 3.72 -4.20 18.89
CA THR A 199 4.94 -4.41 18.08
C THR A 199 4.67 -5.36 16.93
N PHE A 200 5.53 -5.30 15.91
CA PHE A 200 5.44 -6.14 14.73
C PHE A 200 6.75 -6.90 14.48
N SER A 201 6.62 -8.07 13.86
CA SER A 201 7.74 -8.90 13.44
C SER A 201 7.72 -9.09 11.91
N ASP A 202 8.73 -8.60 11.19
CA ASP A 202 8.81 -8.84 9.76
C ASP A 202 9.22 -10.28 9.44
N VAL A 203 8.39 -10.94 8.65
CA VAL A 203 8.58 -12.33 8.21
C VAL A 203 8.76 -12.47 6.70
N ALA A 204 8.83 -11.37 5.94
CA ALA A 204 8.86 -11.42 4.46
C ALA A 204 10.01 -12.26 3.90
N GLN A 205 11.18 -12.25 4.53
CA GLN A 205 12.32 -13.08 4.13
C GLN A 205 12.07 -14.57 4.43
N TYR A 206 11.44 -14.89 5.55
CA TYR A 206 11.09 -16.25 5.93
C TYR A 206 10.03 -16.83 4.98
N THR A 207 9.00 -16.06 4.68
CA THR A 207 7.87 -16.45 3.81
C THR A 207 8.20 -16.37 2.32
N LYS A 208 9.39 -15.85 1.94
CA LYS A 208 9.85 -15.65 0.57
C LYS A 208 8.96 -14.68 -0.23
N THR A 209 8.29 -13.76 0.44
CA THR A 209 7.47 -12.71 -0.16
C THR A 209 8.21 -11.38 -0.30
N SER A 210 9.49 -11.34 0.09
CA SER A 210 10.30 -10.12 0.21
C SER A 210 10.68 -9.45 -1.11
N SER A 211 10.50 -10.11 -2.25
CA SER A 211 10.97 -9.59 -3.55
C SER A 211 9.99 -9.94 -4.66
N THR A 212 9.37 -8.95 -5.24
CA THR A 212 8.32 -9.09 -6.26
C THR A 212 8.47 -8.15 -7.45
N ASP A 213 9.69 -7.63 -7.69
CA ASP A 213 10.03 -6.64 -8.72
C ASP A 213 9.40 -5.26 -8.45
N TRP A 214 9.13 -4.44 -9.46
CA TRP A 214 8.52 -3.12 -9.30
C TRP A 214 7.03 -3.25 -9.00
N SER A 215 6.75 -3.44 -7.73
CA SER A 215 5.41 -3.75 -7.26
C SER A 215 4.59 -2.48 -7.00
N TRP A 216 3.27 -2.59 -7.16
CA TRP A 216 2.34 -1.49 -6.93
C TRP A 216 1.29 -1.84 -5.87
N ALA A 217 0.30 -2.66 -6.20
CA ALA A 217 -0.71 -3.08 -5.25
C ALA A 217 -0.37 -4.45 -4.68
N ASN A 218 -0.70 -4.63 -3.42
CA ASN A 218 -0.86 -5.91 -2.76
C ASN A 218 -2.29 -6.02 -2.26
N LEU A 219 -2.88 -7.21 -2.40
CA LEU A 219 -4.21 -7.54 -1.91
C LEU A 219 -4.12 -8.81 -1.08
N ILE A 220 -4.71 -8.76 0.12
CA ILE A 220 -4.75 -9.90 1.04
C ILE A 220 -6.20 -10.37 1.16
N ALA A 221 -6.51 -11.56 0.66
CA ALA A 221 -7.84 -12.16 0.70
C ALA A 221 -7.76 -13.69 0.55
N ASP A 222 -8.81 -14.38 0.97
CA ASP A 222 -8.95 -15.83 0.77
C ASP A 222 -9.59 -16.08 -0.59
N PHE A 223 -8.77 -16.40 -1.60
CA PHE A 223 -9.23 -16.55 -2.97
C PHE A 223 -9.75 -17.96 -3.28
N ASP A 224 -9.39 -18.99 -2.53
CA ASP A 224 -9.89 -20.36 -2.76
C ASP A 224 -10.80 -20.90 -1.66
N ASN A 225 -11.24 -19.99 -0.78
CA ASN A 225 -12.19 -20.31 0.30
C ASN A 225 -11.70 -21.40 1.27
N ASP A 226 -10.37 -21.57 1.43
CA ASP A 226 -9.81 -22.56 2.34
C ASP A 226 -9.68 -22.06 3.79
N GLY A 227 -10.01 -20.79 4.05
CA GLY A 227 -9.97 -20.15 5.36
C GLY A 227 -8.63 -19.45 5.65
N LEU A 228 -7.66 -19.50 4.74
CA LEU A 228 -6.36 -18.84 4.85
C LEU A 228 -6.29 -17.69 3.83
N LYS A 229 -5.73 -16.56 4.23
CA LYS A 229 -5.61 -15.41 3.32
C LYS A 229 -4.37 -15.53 2.46
N ASP A 230 -4.57 -15.44 1.15
CA ASP A 230 -3.53 -15.39 0.12
C ASP A 230 -3.08 -13.96 -0.14
N ILE A 231 -1.99 -13.79 -0.90
CA ILE A 231 -1.45 -12.48 -1.27
C ILE A 231 -1.34 -12.37 -2.78
N TYR A 232 -1.97 -11.36 -3.37
CA TYR A 232 -1.78 -10.99 -4.76
C TYR A 232 -0.97 -9.70 -4.87
N VAL A 233 0.08 -9.66 -5.73
CA VAL A 233 0.92 -8.49 -5.94
C VAL A 233 0.98 -8.14 -7.42
N THR A 234 0.67 -6.89 -7.75
CA THR A 234 0.77 -6.36 -9.11
C THR A 234 2.14 -5.76 -9.38
N ASN A 235 2.61 -5.95 -10.61
CA ASN A 235 3.91 -5.46 -11.07
C ASN A 235 3.82 -4.76 -12.40
N GLY A 236 4.64 -3.74 -12.56
CA GLY A 236 4.85 -3.14 -13.85
C GLY A 236 5.24 -1.67 -13.83
N LEU A 237 6.34 -1.39 -14.48
CA LEU A 237 6.74 -0.04 -14.82
C LEU A 237 6.91 0.03 -16.33
N LEU A 238 6.22 0.98 -16.97
CA LEU A 238 6.23 1.10 -18.44
C LEU A 238 7.64 1.25 -19.02
N ARG A 239 8.54 1.86 -18.26
CA ARG A 239 9.96 2.03 -18.60
C ARG A 239 10.82 1.78 -17.36
N ASP A 240 11.87 0.99 -17.49
CA ASP A 240 12.81 0.71 -16.41
C ASP A 240 13.70 1.94 -16.12
N ILE A 241 13.12 3.01 -15.59
CA ILE A 241 13.75 4.32 -15.37
C ILE A 241 14.89 4.31 -14.34
N ARG A 242 15.10 3.20 -13.64
CA ARG A 242 16.21 2.97 -12.71
C ARG A 242 17.26 2.02 -13.28
N ASN A 243 17.19 1.73 -14.58
CA ASN A 243 18.16 0.84 -15.24
C ASN A 243 19.48 1.57 -15.43
N THR A 244 20.52 1.11 -14.72
CA THR A 244 21.85 1.73 -14.69
C THR A 244 22.56 1.74 -16.05
N ASP A 245 22.32 0.72 -16.88
CA ASP A 245 22.86 0.67 -18.24
C ASP A 245 22.15 1.64 -19.18
N ALA A 246 20.84 1.82 -18.98
CA ALA A 246 20.05 2.81 -19.71
C ALA A 246 20.44 4.23 -19.29
N ASP A 247 20.63 4.50 -18.02
CA ASP A 247 21.07 5.81 -17.51
C ASP A 247 22.36 6.27 -18.19
N LYS A 248 23.32 5.35 -18.34
CA LYS A 248 24.56 5.64 -19.03
C LYS A 248 24.31 6.00 -20.51
N LYS A 249 23.52 5.21 -21.24
CA LYS A 249 23.20 5.46 -22.65
C LYS A 249 22.42 6.77 -22.84
N VAL A 250 21.46 7.05 -21.96
CA VAL A 250 20.72 8.31 -21.97
C VAL A 250 21.65 9.49 -21.67
N GLY A 251 22.55 9.36 -20.69
CA GLY A 251 23.53 10.38 -20.37
C GLY A 251 24.45 10.69 -21.57
N GLU A 252 24.99 9.67 -22.23
CA GLU A 252 25.80 9.82 -23.45
C GLU A 252 25.01 10.50 -24.59
N PHE A 253 23.74 10.11 -24.77
CA PHE A 253 22.85 10.72 -25.77
C PHE A 253 22.57 12.21 -25.46
N VAL A 254 22.27 12.54 -24.20
CA VAL A 254 22.05 13.92 -23.75
C VAL A 254 23.28 14.79 -23.97
N LEU A 255 24.47 14.31 -23.59
CA LEU A 255 25.74 15.00 -23.80
C LEU A 255 26.02 15.26 -25.28
N LYS A 256 25.74 14.29 -26.14
CA LYS A 256 25.89 14.45 -27.60
C LYS A 256 24.96 15.54 -28.15
N ILE A 257 23.69 15.54 -27.77
CA ILE A 257 22.72 16.57 -28.21
C ILE A 257 23.16 17.97 -27.76
N ALA A 258 23.63 18.10 -26.50
CA ALA A 258 24.14 19.36 -25.99
C ALA A 258 25.37 19.86 -26.75
N ASP A 259 26.35 18.97 -27.02
CA ASP A 259 27.55 19.28 -27.77
C ASP A 259 27.26 19.69 -29.23
N ASP A 260 26.36 18.97 -29.90
CA ASP A 260 25.90 19.29 -31.26
C ASP A 260 25.21 20.66 -31.30
N TYR A 261 24.39 20.98 -30.28
CA TYR A 261 23.75 22.29 -30.18
C TYR A 261 24.76 23.41 -30.02
N VAL A 262 25.73 23.25 -29.08
CA VAL A 262 26.80 24.24 -28.82
C VAL A 262 27.65 24.48 -30.08
N LYS A 263 28.06 23.41 -30.77
CA LYS A 263 28.82 23.51 -32.02
C LYS A 263 28.07 24.25 -33.10
N LYS A 264 26.78 23.98 -33.26
CA LYS A 264 25.90 24.63 -34.29
C LYS A 264 25.62 26.09 -34.00
N ASN A 265 25.27 26.41 -32.76
CA ASN A 265 24.81 27.73 -32.37
C ASN A 265 25.91 28.61 -31.75
N LYS A 266 27.09 28.07 -31.50
CA LYS A 266 28.21 28.76 -30.84
C LYS A 266 27.83 29.44 -29.53
N SER A 267 26.87 28.83 -28.78
CA SER A 267 26.35 29.32 -27.51
C SER A 267 26.22 28.18 -26.53
N PHE A 268 26.52 28.45 -25.25
CA PHE A 268 26.29 27.56 -24.11
C PHE A 268 24.97 27.87 -23.40
N GLU A 269 24.23 28.89 -23.86
CA GLU A 269 22.93 29.26 -23.30
C GLU A 269 21.83 28.43 -24.01
N TYR A 270 21.28 27.43 -23.33
CA TYR A 270 20.14 26.65 -23.80
C TYR A 270 19.40 26.02 -22.61
N ASN A 271 18.12 25.80 -22.79
CA ASN A 271 17.37 24.91 -21.93
C ASN A 271 17.43 23.50 -22.55
N LEU A 272 17.94 22.52 -21.79
CA LEU A 272 18.10 21.16 -22.25
C LEU A 272 16.78 20.56 -22.77
N TRP A 273 15.68 20.85 -22.07
CA TRP A 273 14.35 20.33 -22.44
C TRP A 273 13.83 20.82 -23.79
N ASP A 274 14.31 21.99 -24.27
CA ASP A 274 13.91 22.55 -25.55
C ASP A 274 14.66 21.89 -26.73
N ILE A 275 15.81 21.28 -26.49
CA ILE A 275 16.66 20.70 -27.51
C ILE A 275 16.70 19.16 -27.48
N LEU A 276 16.29 18.54 -26.36
CA LEU A 276 16.32 17.09 -26.18
C LEU A 276 15.12 16.43 -26.88
N PRO A 277 15.32 15.57 -27.89
CA PRO A 277 14.26 14.74 -28.44
C PRO A 277 13.90 13.65 -27.42
N LEU A 278 12.93 13.96 -26.56
CA LEU A 278 12.55 13.14 -25.42
C LEU A 278 12.09 11.73 -25.82
N ASP A 279 11.38 11.61 -26.94
CA ASP A 279 10.96 10.34 -27.55
C ASP A 279 12.14 9.40 -27.78
N LYS A 280 13.21 9.93 -28.37
CA LYS A 280 14.45 9.16 -28.65
C LYS A 280 15.23 8.84 -27.38
N ALA A 281 15.23 9.73 -26.39
CA ALA A 281 15.84 9.44 -25.09
C ALA A 281 15.09 8.30 -24.36
N LEU A 282 13.75 8.32 -24.42
CA LEU A 282 12.91 7.28 -23.83
C LEU A 282 13.06 5.92 -24.53
N GLU A 283 13.35 5.88 -25.84
CA GLU A 283 13.62 4.62 -26.56
C GLU A 283 14.86 3.88 -26.04
N LEU A 284 15.80 4.60 -25.41
CA LEU A 284 16.98 4.01 -24.80
C LEU A 284 16.69 3.33 -23.45
N VAL A 285 15.56 3.62 -22.84
CA VAL A 285 15.13 3.04 -21.56
C VAL A 285 14.32 1.78 -21.82
N PRO A 286 14.73 0.60 -21.31
CA PRO A 286 14.01 -0.65 -21.53
C PRO A 286 12.54 -0.56 -21.09
N SER A 287 11.69 -1.29 -21.80
CA SER A 287 10.28 -1.50 -21.46
C SER A 287 10.06 -3.01 -21.41
N VAL A 288 9.95 -3.55 -20.21
CA VAL A 288 9.87 -4.99 -19.96
C VAL A 288 8.60 -5.29 -19.19
N LYS A 289 7.70 -6.06 -19.80
CA LYS A 289 6.54 -6.61 -19.09
C LYS A 289 6.97 -7.68 -18.13
N ILE A 290 6.50 -7.62 -16.92
CA ILE A 290 6.77 -8.60 -15.86
C ILE A 290 5.48 -9.24 -15.38
N LYS A 291 5.60 -10.38 -14.70
CA LYS A 291 4.48 -11.12 -14.16
C LYS A 291 4.04 -10.53 -12.84
N ASN A 292 2.76 -10.64 -12.54
CA ASN A 292 2.23 -10.46 -11.20
C ASN A 292 2.55 -11.69 -10.33
N TYR A 293 2.49 -11.53 -9.01
CA TYR A 293 2.71 -12.62 -8.07
C TYR A 293 1.40 -12.98 -7.39
N PHE A 294 1.22 -14.27 -7.15
CA PHE A 294 0.15 -14.81 -6.32
C PHE A 294 0.75 -15.80 -5.35
N TYR A 295 0.76 -15.45 -4.08
CA TYR A 295 1.26 -16.32 -3.02
C TYR A 295 0.09 -16.98 -2.33
N LYS A 296 -0.10 -18.27 -2.59
CA LYS A 296 -1.05 -19.09 -1.84
C LYS A 296 -0.50 -19.38 -0.47
N ASN A 297 -1.35 -19.19 0.54
CA ASN A 297 -1.07 -19.51 1.94
C ASN A 297 -1.39 -20.99 2.20
N TYR A 298 -0.43 -21.71 2.76
CA TYR A 298 -0.59 -23.13 3.17
C TYR A 298 -0.67 -23.30 4.70
N GLY A 299 -0.85 -22.17 5.43
CA GLY A 299 -0.83 -22.13 6.88
C GLY A 299 0.58 -22.03 7.46
N ASN A 300 0.68 -21.66 8.75
CA ASN A 300 1.96 -21.51 9.46
C ASN A 300 2.98 -20.60 8.73
N LEU A 301 2.51 -19.58 8.02
CA LEU A 301 3.33 -18.67 7.22
C LEU A 301 4.11 -19.36 6.07
N ASP A 302 3.67 -20.54 5.60
CA ASP A 302 4.21 -21.19 4.40
C ASP A 302 3.48 -20.67 3.15
N PHE A 303 4.13 -19.75 2.45
CA PHE A 303 3.62 -19.17 1.21
C PHE A 303 4.34 -19.72 -0.01
N LYS A 304 3.59 -19.97 -1.09
CA LYS A 304 4.17 -20.40 -2.38
C LYS A 304 3.62 -19.55 -3.52
N ASN A 305 4.50 -19.11 -4.40
CA ASN A 305 4.09 -18.41 -5.60
C ASN A 305 3.40 -19.39 -6.57
N GLU A 306 2.09 -19.32 -6.63
CA GLU A 306 1.22 -20.15 -7.47
C GLU A 306 0.63 -19.36 -8.66
N ALA A 307 1.16 -18.19 -8.99
CA ALA A 307 0.64 -17.36 -10.09
C ALA A 307 0.49 -18.13 -11.40
N LYS A 308 1.44 -19.02 -11.72
CA LYS A 308 1.40 -19.83 -12.95
C LYS A 308 0.30 -20.89 -12.92
N SER A 309 0.15 -21.63 -11.83
CA SER A 309 -0.86 -22.69 -11.68
C SER A 309 -2.28 -22.12 -11.66
N TRP A 310 -2.42 -20.87 -11.21
CA TRP A 310 -3.67 -20.13 -11.17
C TRP A 310 -3.97 -19.33 -12.45
N GLY A 311 -3.05 -19.33 -13.44
CA GLY A 311 -3.24 -18.58 -14.70
C GLY A 311 -3.10 -17.08 -14.56
N LEU A 312 -2.43 -16.60 -13.50
CA LEU A 312 -2.24 -15.19 -13.16
C LEU A 312 -0.86 -14.67 -13.59
N ASP A 313 -0.05 -15.47 -14.31
CA ASP A 313 1.35 -15.17 -14.63
C ASP A 313 1.52 -14.46 -15.99
N GLN A 314 0.49 -13.82 -16.51
CA GLN A 314 0.56 -13.07 -17.77
C GLN A 314 1.42 -11.81 -17.59
N PRO A 315 2.51 -11.62 -18.38
CA PRO A 315 3.33 -10.42 -18.29
C PRO A 315 2.57 -9.15 -18.69
N SER A 316 2.67 -8.10 -17.90
CA SER A 316 1.92 -6.86 -18.07
C SER A 316 2.67 -5.66 -17.45
N PHE A 317 2.06 -4.48 -17.51
CA PHE A 317 2.40 -3.32 -16.71
C PHE A 317 1.23 -3.04 -15.78
N SER A 318 1.09 -3.85 -14.74
CA SER A 318 -0.03 -3.78 -13.80
C SER A 318 0.22 -2.76 -12.69
N ASN A 319 -0.82 -2.05 -12.26
CA ASN A 319 -0.79 -1.10 -11.16
C ASN A 319 -1.83 -1.47 -10.09
N GLY A 320 -2.95 -0.73 -10.01
CA GLY A 320 -4.01 -1.03 -9.05
C GLY A 320 -4.72 -2.34 -9.36
N ALA A 321 -5.24 -2.99 -8.33
CA ALA A 321 -6.05 -4.18 -8.44
C ALA A 321 -7.17 -4.18 -7.40
N SER A 322 -8.20 -4.96 -7.66
CA SER A 322 -9.37 -5.11 -6.80
C SER A 322 -9.88 -6.54 -6.88
N TYR A 323 -10.55 -6.99 -5.84
CA TYR A 323 -11.27 -8.26 -5.85
C TYR A 323 -12.76 -8.04 -5.53
N ALA A 324 -13.59 -8.87 -6.11
CA ALA A 324 -15.03 -8.96 -5.83
C ALA A 324 -15.55 -10.29 -6.38
N ASP A 325 -16.66 -10.76 -5.83
CA ASP A 325 -17.43 -11.86 -6.43
C ASP A 325 -18.33 -11.26 -7.52
N LEU A 326 -17.85 -11.26 -8.77
CA LEU A 326 -18.49 -10.57 -9.89
C LEU A 326 -19.67 -11.34 -10.51
N ASP A 327 -19.63 -12.67 -10.44
CA ASP A 327 -20.67 -13.53 -10.99
C ASP A 327 -21.59 -14.15 -9.92
N ASN A 328 -21.39 -13.82 -8.65
CA ASN A 328 -22.14 -14.26 -7.48
C ASN A 328 -22.10 -15.78 -7.28
N ASP A 329 -20.98 -16.40 -7.53
CA ASP A 329 -20.80 -17.83 -7.30
C ASP A 329 -20.07 -18.14 -5.98
N GLY A 330 -19.59 -17.09 -5.30
CA GLY A 330 -19.07 -17.15 -3.92
C GLY A 330 -17.57 -17.31 -3.83
N ASP A 331 -16.84 -17.20 -4.93
CA ASP A 331 -15.39 -17.03 -4.90
C ASP A 331 -15.00 -15.58 -5.32
N LEU A 332 -13.79 -15.17 -5.01
CA LEU A 332 -13.32 -13.81 -5.27
C LEU A 332 -12.61 -13.72 -6.61
N ASP A 333 -13.18 -12.98 -7.54
CA ASP A 333 -12.58 -12.63 -8.83
C ASP A 333 -11.56 -11.49 -8.68
N LEU A 334 -10.62 -11.40 -9.64
CA LEU A 334 -9.63 -10.32 -9.67
C LEU A 334 -9.82 -9.40 -10.88
N VAL A 335 -9.75 -8.10 -10.61
CA VAL A 335 -9.66 -7.05 -11.63
C VAL A 335 -8.34 -6.33 -11.49
N VAL A 336 -7.55 -6.29 -12.57
CA VAL A 336 -6.20 -5.71 -12.55
C VAL A 336 -6.09 -4.63 -13.62
N ASN A 337 -5.75 -3.43 -13.19
CA ASN A 337 -5.52 -2.31 -14.11
C ASN A 337 -4.12 -2.38 -14.73
N ASN A 338 -4.03 -2.22 -16.05
CA ASN A 338 -2.79 -2.24 -16.80
C ASN A 338 -2.53 -0.90 -17.50
N VAL A 339 -1.26 -0.48 -17.53
CA VAL A 339 -0.85 0.74 -18.23
C VAL A 339 -0.80 0.48 -19.74
N ASN A 340 -1.51 1.30 -20.51
CA ASN A 340 -1.60 1.22 -21.98
C ASN A 340 -2.10 -0.11 -22.54
N GLU A 341 -2.76 -0.92 -21.73
CA GLU A 341 -3.34 -2.22 -22.10
C GLU A 341 -4.73 -2.38 -21.47
N PRO A 342 -5.58 -3.25 -22.00
CA PRO A 342 -6.85 -3.59 -21.35
C PRO A 342 -6.63 -4.12 -19.93
N ALA A 343 -7.54 -3.79 -19.04
CA ALA A 343 -7.57 -4.41 -17.71
C ALA A 343 -7.74 -5.92 -17.83
N PHE A 344 -7.13 -6.67 -16.92
CA PHE A 344 -7.43 -8.09 -16.78
C PHE A 344 -8.64 -8.25 -15.86
N ILE A 345 -9.53 -9.13 -16.22
CA ILE A 345 -10.63 -9.60 -15.39
C ILE A 345 -10.48 -11.11 -15.33
N TYR A 346 -10.08 -11.61 -14.17
CA TYR A 346 -9.90 -13.02 -13.93
C TYR A 346 -11.10 -13.54 -13.18
N ASN A 347 -11.87 -14.42 -13.85
CA ASN A 347 -12.93 -15.17 -13.20
C ASN A 347 -12.29 -16.33 -12.43
N ASN A 348 -12.54 -16.38 -11.14
CA ASN A 348 -12.13 -17.45 -10.27
C ASN A 348 -13.03 -18.67 -10.50
N ASN A 349 -12.50 -19.87 -10.36
CA ASN A 349 -13.24 -21.11 -10.55
C ASN A 349 -13.04 -22.07 -9.37
N SER A 350 -12.75 -21.56 -8.20
CA SER A 350 -12.44 -22.31 -6.98
C SER A 350 -13.69 -22.85 -6.26
N LYS A 351 -14.56 -23.58 -6.95
CA LYS A 351 -15.90 -23.95 -6.47
C LYS A 351 -15.97 -25.07 -5.41
N LYS A 352 -14.87 -25.47 -4.80
CA LYS A 352 -14.87 -26.67 -3.93
C LYS A 352 -15.17 -26.39 -2.47
N ASN A 353 -14.85 -25.21 -1.96
CA ASN A 353 -14.92 -24.87 -0.55
C ASN A 353 -16.20 -24.07 -0.23
N ASN A 354 -16.65 -24.16 1.01
CA ASN A 354 -17.75 -23.35 1.49
C ASN A 354 -17.27 -21.93 1.82
N TYR A 355 -18.20 -20.99 1.87
CA TYR A 355 -17.90 -19.59 2.21
C TYR A 355 -19.06 -18.96 3.01
N LEU A 356 -18.77 -17.83 3.65
CA LEU A 356 -19.73 -16.97 4.31
C LEU A 356 -19.49 -15.53 3.86
N ARG A 357 -20.57 -14.87 3.38
CA ARG A 357 -20.53 -13.46 3.00
C ARG A 357 -21.51 -12.66 3.82
N LEU A 358 -21.09 -11.47 4.29
CA LEU A 358 -21.87 -10.57 5.11
C LEU A 358 -21.78 -9.16 4.57
N LYS A 359 -22.90 -8.45 4.58
CA LYS A 359 -22.96 -7.03 4.24
C LYS A 359 -23.23 -6.22 5.50
N LEU A 360 -22.25 -5.41 5.92
CA LEU A 360 -22.38 -4.54 7.08
C LEU A 360 -22.96 -3.19 6.66
N VAL A 361 -24.15 -2.88 7.11
CA VAL A 361 -24.87 -1.67 6.71
C VAL A 361 -25.57 -1.01 7.90
N ASN A 362 -25.72 0.30 7.84
CA ASN A 362 -26.55 1.05 8.77
C ASN A 362 -28.06 0.97 8.40
N GLU A 363 -28.89 1.62 9.18
CA GLU A 363 -30.36 1.68 8.98
C GLU A 363 -30.77 2.25 7.60
N ASN A 364 -29.91 3.04 6.96
CA ASN A 364 -30.12 3.61 5.64
C ASN A 364 -29.50 2.75 4.52
N ASN A 365 -29.13 1.50 4.81
CA ASN A 365 -28.45 0.58 3.88
C ASN A 365 -27.12 1.11 3.31
N LYS A 366 -26.42 1.95 4.08
CA LYS A 366 -25.06 2.44 3.73
C LYS A 366 -24.01 1.59 4.42
N PRO A 367 -22.87 1.34 3.76
CA PRO A 367 -21.76 0.58 4.37
C PRO A 367 -21.24 1.21 5.66
N ILE A 368 -20.81 0.38 6.59
CA ILE A 368 -20.13 0.79 7.82
C ILE A 368 -18.70 0.29 7.73
N PHE A 369 -17.75 1.22 7.59
CA PHE A 369 -16.32 0.93 7.59
C PHE A 369 -15.76 0.93 9.02
N GLY A 370 -14.60 0.26 9.23
CA GLY A 370 -14.00 0.09 10.56
C GLY A 370 -14.72 -0.92 11.46
N SER A 371 -15.71 -1.65 10.92
CA SER A 371 -16.33 -2.76 11.64
C SER A 371 -15.50 -4.01 11.48
N LYS A 372 -15.31 -4.77 12.55
CA LYS A 372 -14.64 -6.06 12.55
C LYS A 372 -15.65 -7.20 12.65
N VAL A 373 -15.40 -8.28 11.93
CA VAL A 373 -16.15 -9.53 12.05
C VAL A 373 -15.18 -10.64 12.37
N SER A 374 -15.44 -11.33 13.48
CA SER A 374 -14.73 -12.55 13.85
C SER A 374 -15.64 -13.75 13.73
N ILE A 375 -15.18 -14.82 13.10
CA ILE A 375 -15.84 -16.12 13.09
C ILE A 375 -14.98 -17.14 13.80
N TYR A 376 -15.63 -18.11 14.42
CA TYR A 376 -14.99 -19.16 15.21
C TYR A 376 -15.49 -20.53 14.77
N ASN A 377 -14.55 -21.46 14.58
CA ASN A 377 -14.82 -22.87 14.32
C ASN A 377 -13.87 -23.70 15.23
N GLY A 378 -14.40 -24.24 16.32
CA GLY A 378 -13.56 -24.87 17.34
C GLY A 378 -12.56 -23.89 17.93
N ASN A 379 -11.27 -24.14 17.70
CA ASN A 379 -10.16 -23.27 18.12
C ASN A 379 -9.68 -22.32 16.99
N GLU A 380 -10.22 -22.43 15.80
CA GLU A 380 -9.85 -21.57 14.68
C GLU A 380 -10.62 -20.25 14.74
N ILE A 381 -9.94 -19.16 14.48
CA ILE A 381 -10.49 -17.83 14.35
C ILE A 381 -10.14 -17.28 12.97
N GLN A 382 -11.05 -16.54 12.38
CA GLN A 382 -10.75 -15.65 11.24
C GLN A 382 -11.29 -14.27 11.56
N LEU A 383 -10.50 -13.25 11.31
CA LEU A 383 -10.87 -11.86 11.47
C LEU A 383 -10.93 -11.16 10.11
N PHE A 384 -11.96 -10.35 9.91
CA PHE A 384 -12.10 -9.42 8.78
C PHE A 384 -12.43 -8.02 9.29
N GLU A 385 -11.75 -7.01 8.79
CA GLU A 385 -12.10 -5.60 9.02
C GLU A 385 -12.61 -4.97 7.72
N SER A 386 -13.75 -4.27 7.82
CA SER A 386 -14.36 -3.55 6.71
C SER A 386 -13.60 -2.25 6.44
N SER A 387 -12.93 -2.17 5.30
CA SER A 387 -12.17 -1.00 4.85
C SER A 387 -12.63 -0.55 3.46
N ASN A 388 -12.50 0.73 3.16
CA ASN A 388 -12.79 1.30 1.84
C ASN A 388 -11.52 1.58 1.01
N VAL A 389 -10.37 1.13 1.47
CA VAL A 389 -9.10 1.24 0.75
C VAL A 389 -8.32 -0.08 0.87
N ARG A 390 -7.74 -0.52 -0.25
CA ARG A 390 -6.91 -1.72 -0.33
C ARG A 390 -5.76 -1.48 -1.31
N GLY A 391 -4.57 -1.98 -0.98
CA GLY A 391 -3.40 -1.88 -1.86
C GLY A 391 -3.01 -0.45 -2.18
N ILE A 392 -2.96 -0.10 -3.47
CA ILE A 392 -2.63 1.26 -3.93
C ILE A 392 -3.68 1.77 -4.90
N TYR A 393 -4.21 2.98 -4.64
CA TYR A 393 -5.23 3.66 -5.49
C TYR A 393 -6.45 2.80 -5.79
N SER A 394 -6.79 1.87 -4.92
CA SER A 394 -7.80 0.85 -5.16
C SER A 394 -8.71 0.68 -3.96
N THR A 395 -9.87 0.13 -4.22
CA THR A 395 -10.83 -0.38 -3.24
C THR A 395 -11.36 -1.70 -3.73
N SER A 396 -11.74 -2.58 -2.83
CA SER A 396 -12.38 -3.85 -3.16
C SER A 396 -13.86 -3.83 -2.78
N GLU A 397 -14.57 -4.90 -3.10
CA GLU A 397 -15.97 -5.04 -2.75
C GLU A 397 -16.19 -4.84 -1.24
N ASN A 398 -17.22 -4.05 -0.89
CA ASN A 398 -17.57 -3.84 0.50
C ASN A 398 -18.48 -4.97 1.02
N MET A 399 -17.91 -6.16 1.03
CA MET A 399 -18.49 -7.37 1.59
C MET A 399 -17.46 -8.05 2.49
N VAL A 400 -17.89 -8.49 3.65
CA VAL A 400 -17.10 -9.41 4.46
C VAL A 400 -17.13 -10.76 3.79
N HIS A 401 -15.98 -11.36 3.57
CA HIS A 401 -15.85 -12.67 2.95
C HIS A 401 -14.95 -13.57 3.79
N PHE A 402 -15.44 -14.76 4.10
CA PHE A 402 -14.70 -15.81 4.78
C PHE A 402 -14.81 -17.11 3.99
N GLY A 403 -13.68 -17.69 3.64
CA GLY A 403 -13.64 -19.08 3.23
C GLY A 403 -13.85 -19.99 4.45
N LEU A 404 -14.57 -21.06 4.25
CA LEU A 404 -14.92 -22.00 5.31
C LEU A 404 -14.38 -23.40 5.06
N SER A 405 -13.58 -23.61 4.01
CA SER A 405 -13.11 -24.95 3.65
C SER A 405 -14.29 -25.95 3.59
N ASP A 406 -14.21 -27.04 4.30
CA ASP A 406 -15.27 -28.06 4.39
C ASP A 406 -16.36 -27.76 5.42
N TYR A 407 -16.22 -26.68 6.23
CA TYR A 407 -17.22 -26.33 7.26
C TYR A 407 -18.51 -25.81 6.58
N LYS A 408 -19.63 -26.36 6.98
CA LYS A 408 -20.97 -25.95 6.49
C LYS A 408 -21.65 -24.90 7.37
N LYS A 409 -21.05 -24.55 8.49
CA LYS A 409 -21.54 -23.55 9.44
C LYS A 409 -20.37 -23.06 10.29
N VAL A 410 -20.50 -21.89 10.85
CA VAL A 410 -19.63 -21.36 11.89
C VAL A 410 -20.23 -21.66 13.27
N ASP A 411 -19.40 -21.86 14.28
CA ASP A 411 -19.85 -22.11 15.65
C ASP A 411 -20.35 -20.80 16.29
N SER A 412 -19.66 -19.70 16.02
CA SER A 412 -20.09 -18.37 16.44
C SER A 412 -19.56 -17.29 15.49
N LEU A 413 -20.28 -16.16 15.46
CA LEU A 413 -19.91 -14.98 14.71
C LEU A 413 -20.12 -13.76 15.61
N ILE A 414 -19.12 -12.88 15.66
CA ILE A 414 -19.15 -11.63 16.40
C ILE A 414 -18.88 -10.48 15.46
N VAL A 415 -19.80 -9.52 15.39
CA VAL A 415 -19.58 -8.22 14.73
C VAL A 415 -19.24 -7.20 15.80
N THR A 416 -18.07 -6.61 15.73
CA THR A 416 -17.66 -5.46 16.55
C THR A 416 -17.78 -4.20 15.70
N TRP A 417 -18.74 -3.34 16.04
CA TRP A 417 -18.97 -2.07 15.35
C TRP A 417 -17.94 -1.00 15.76
N PRO A 418 -17.73 0.07 14.99
CA PRO A 418 -16.72 1.10 15.29
C PRO A 418 -16.85 1.73 16.70
N ASN A 419 -18.06 1.75 17.26
CA ASN A 419 -18.34 2.21 18.63
C ASN A 419 -18.11 1.13 19.70
N SER A 420 -17.36 0.08 19.39
CA SER A 420 -17.08 -1.08 20.25
C SER A 420 -18.31 -1.90 20.69
N ARG A 421 -19.51 -1.58 20.17
CA ARG A 421 -20.70 -2.42 20.39
C ARG A 421 -20.53 -3.75 19.65
N GLN A 422 -20.92 -4.83 20.30
CA GLN A 422 -20.88 -6.17 19.71
C GLN A 422 -22.29 -6.71 19.42
N THR A 423 -22.39 -7.42 18.31
CA THR A 423 -23.54 -8.25 17.95
C THR A 423 -23.05 -9.69 17.75
N LYS A 424 -23.75 -10.65 18.39
CA LYS A 424 -23.43 -12.10 18.31
C LYS A 424 -24.57 -12.81 17.61
#